data_9ee34d0304b6d19f94d0e76e8355aa59
#
_entry.id   9ee34d0304b6d19f94d0e76e8355aa59
#
_cell.length_a   1.000
_cell.length_b   1.000
_cell.length_c   1.000
_cell.angle_alpha   90.00
_cell.angle_beta   90.00
_cell.angle_gamma   90.00
#
_symmetry.space_group_name_H-M   'P 1'
#
loop_
_entity.id
_entity.type
_entity.pdbx_description
1 polymer ?
#
loop_
_entity_poly.entity_id
_entity_poly.type
_entity_poly.pdbx_seq_one_letter_code
_entity_poly.pdbx_strand_id
1 'polypeptide(L)'
;MSRKRPFHRTDRLGSQIREVLATTIMREARDEVLREVVITDVEVTSDISLARVYWHPLPGVIKADPEAAQAAFDRAAGFFRKKVGEVIRARQTPELRFIYDAALDRGRRIDDILVKIAAERPADEPENEPGHEAEPGDEAEPGDEAEPGDEAGRR
;
A
#
# COMPACT_ATOMS: atom_id res chain seq x y z
N MET A 1 9.18 3.87 -15.17
CA MET A 1 9.21 5.28 -14.69
C MET A 1 7.93 5.54 -13.90
N SER A 2 8.06 5.64 -12.60
CA SER A 2 6.93 5.93 -11.72
C SER A 2 6.56 7.41 -11.88
N ARG A 3 5.42 7.68 -12.52
CA ARG A 3 4.84 9.02 -12.52
C ARG A 3 4.45 9.33 -11.08
N LYS A 4 5.23 10.15 -10.38
CA LYS A 4 4.79 10.84 -9.18
C LYS A 4 3.49 11.59 -9.54
N ARG A 5 2.34 11.08 -9.10
CA ARG A 5 1.10 11.84 -9.15
C ARG A 5 1.35 13.14 -8.38
N PRO A 6 1.00 14.29 -8.94
CA PRO A 6 1.09 15.53 -8.20
C PRO A 6 0.28 15.34 -6.91
N PHE A 7 0.89 15.64 -5.77
CA PHE A 7 0.26 15.56 -4.46
C PHE A 7 -0.88 16.59 -4.44
N HIS A 8 -2.08 16.10 -4.72
CA HIS A 8 -3.24 16.97 -4.79
C HIS A 8 -3.57 17.54 -3.42
N ARG A 9 -4.10 18.75 -3.40
CA ARG A 9 -4.59 19.42 -2.16
C ARG A 9 -5.54 18.51 -1.38
N THR A 10 -6.34 17.72 -2.08
CA THR A 10 -7.26 16.73 -1.53
C THR A 10 -6.55 15.60 -0.80
N ASP A 11 -5.41 15.11 -1.29
CA ASP A 11 -4.64 14.03 -0.65
C ASP A 11 -4.05 14.48 0.69
N ARG A 12 -3.54 15.72 0.73
CA ARG A 12 -3.04 16.32 1.98
C ARG A 12 -4.16 16.52 2.98
N LEU A 13 -5.31 16.97 2.52
CA LEU A 13 -6.50 17.15 3.35
C LEU A 13 -7.00 15.80 3.89
N GLY A 14 -7.06 14.77 3.04
CA GLY A 14 -7.41 13.41 3.45
C GLY A 14 -6.49 12.86 4.54
N SER A 15 -5.17 13.05 4.38
CA SER A 15 -4.18 12.66 5.39
C SER A 15 -4.39 13.38 6.72
N GLN A 16 -4.66 14.68 6.70
CA GLN A 16 -4.95 15.46 7.91
C GLN A 16 -6.25 15.00 8.59
N ILE A 17 -7.31 14.77 7.83
CA ILE A 17 -8.58 14.23 8.35
C ILE A 17 -8.34 12.87 9.01
N ARG A 18 -7.60 11.98 8.36
CA ARG A 18 -7.26 10.66 8.91
C ARG A 18 -6.56 10.77 10.26
N GLU A 19 -5.57 11.64 10.39
CA GLU A 19 -4.83 11.86 11.62
C GLU A 19 -5.72 12.40 12.74
N VAL A 20 -6.57 13.38 12.44
CA VAL A 20 -7.54 13.94 13.40
C VAL A 20 -8.50 12.88 13.88
N LEU A 21 -9.07 12.09 12.96
CA LEU A 21 -10.03 11.03 13.30
C LEU A 21 -9.37 9.94 14.15
N ALA A 22 -8.19 9.46 13.77
CA ALA A 22 -7.46 8.45 14.52
C ALA A 22 -7.16 8.93 15.96
N THR A 23 -6.69 10.16 16.12
CA THR A 23 -6.42 10.75 17.43
C THR A 23 -7.69 10.92 18.25
N THR A 24 -8.76 11.38 17.63
CA THR A 24 -10.05 11.59 18.30
C THR A 24 -10.66 10.26 18.77
N ILE A 25 -10.59 9.22 17.93
CA ILE A 25 -11.05 7.87 18.30
C ILE A 25 -10.28 7.37 19.53
N MET A 26 -8.95 7.47 19.50
CA MET A 26 -8.12 6.99 20.61
C MET A 26 -8.35 7.73 21.93
N ARG A 27 -8.58 9.04 21.88
CA ARG A 27 -8.61 9.90 23.08
C ARG A 27 -10.02 10.19 23.58
N GLU A 28 -10.97 10.34 22.69
CA GLU A 28 -12.28 10.92 23.01
C GLU A 28 -13.48 10.02 22.67
N ALA A 29 -13.27 8.88 21.95
CA ALA A 29 -14.37 7.98 21.66
C ALA A 29 -14.89 7.35 22.97
N ARG A 30 -16.18 7.60 23.23
CA ARG A 30 -16.89 7.02 24.39
C ARG A 30 -17.40 5.62 24.11
N ASP A 31 -17.63 5.32 22.85
CA ASP A 31 -18.10 4.02 22.39
C ASP A 31 -16.91 3.06 22.28
N GLU A 32 -16.93 1.97 23.03
CA GLU A 32 -15.85 0.99 23.05
C GLU A 32 -15.66 0.33 21.67
N VAL A 33 -16.74 0.16 20.93
CA VAL A 33 -16.69 -0.42 19.58
C VAL A 33 -15.83 0.41 18.65
N LEU A 34 -15.83 1.75 18.78
CA LEU A 34 -14.99 2.63 17.98
C LEU A 34 -13.51 2.55 18.33
N ARG A 35 -13.15 2.06 19.53
CA ARG A 35 -11.74 1.84 19.91
C ARG A 35 -11.15 0.58 19.31
N GLU A 36 -12.00 -0.30 18.81
CA GLU A 36 -11.63 -1.57 18.17
C GLU A 36 -11.50 -1.46 16.65
N VAL A 37 -11.51 -0.22 16.11
CA VAL A 37 -11.40 0.03 14.68
C VAL A 37 -10.19 0.91 14.35
N VAL A 38 -9.74 0.81 13.10
CA VAL A 38 -8.68 1.65 12.53
C VAL A 38 -9.22 2.34 11.28
N ILE A 39 -8.86 3.61 11.11
CA ILE A 39 -9.10 4.32 9.85
C ILE A 39 -8.00 3.94 8.86
N THR A 40 -8.40 3.31 7.77
CA THR A 40 -7.48 2.78 6.77
C THR A 40 -7.12 3.82 5.72
N ASP A 41 -8.10 4.57 5.25
CA ASP A 41 -7.89 5.63 4.27
C ASP A 41 -8.96 6.73 4.35
N VAL A 42 -8.67 7.89 3.75
CA VAL A 42 -9.62 9.00 3.61
C VAL A 42 -9.49 9.62 2.23
N GLU A 43 -10.55 9.53 1.45
CA GLU A 43 -10.66 10.13 0.14
C GLU A 43 -11.54 11.38 0.19
N VAL A 44 -10.99 12.51 -0.20
CA VAL A 44 -11.73 13.79 -0.27
C VAL A 44 -12.08 14.09 -1.71
N THR A 45 -13.34 14.45 -1.97
CA THR A 45 -13.80 14.88 -3.29
C THR A 45 -13.10 16.18 -3.72
N SER A 46 -12.96 16.39 -5.03
CA SER A 46 -12.24 17.54 -5.60
C SER A 46 -12.81 18.89 -5.18
N ASP A 47 -14.12 18.96 -4.92
CA ASP A 47 -14.85 20.12 -4.43
C ASP A 47 -14.82 20.26 -2.89
N ILE A 48 -14.20 19.30 -2.19
CA ILE A 48 -14.08 19.26 -0.72
C ILE A 48 -15.47 19.22 -0.02
N SER A 49 -16.48 18.75 -0.69
CA SER A 49 -17.83 18.63 -0.09
C SER A 49 -18.00 17.36 0.73
N LEU A 50 -17.32 16.29 0.36
CA LEU A 50 -17.44 14.96 0.97
C LEU A 50 -16.06 14.34 1.22
N ALA A 51 -15.89 13.72 2.38
CA ALA A 51 -14.77 12.85 2.72
C ALA A 51 -15.29 11.43 2.99
N ARG A 52 -14.86 10.49 2.19
CA ARG A 52 -15.08 9.05 2.42
C ARG A 52 -14.02 8.55 3.35
N VAL A 53 -14.44 8.09 4.51
CA VAL A 53 -13.56 7.58 5.56
C VAL A 53 -13.67 6.07 5.59
N TYR A 54 -12.63 5.39 5.13
CA TYR A 54 -12.58 3.94 5.14
C TYR A 54 -12.07 3.45 6.49
N TRP A 55 -12.71 2.45 7.03
CA TRP A 55 -12.39 1.88 8.33
C TRP A 55 -12.46 0.35 8.31
N HIS A 56 -11.70 -0.27 9.20
CA HIS A 56 -11.66 -1.72 9.38
C HIS A 56 -11.47 -2.05 10.86
N PRO A 57 -11.99 -3.19 11.36
CA PRO A 57 -11.66 -3.68 12.69
C PRO A 57 -10.16 -3.86 12.90
N LEU A 58 -9.67 -3.60 14.10
CA LEU A 58 -8.28 -3.84 14.45
C LEU A 58 -7.92 -5.32 14.28
N PRO A 59 -6.72 -5.63 13.74
CA PRO A 59 -6.25 -6.99 13.64
C PRO A 59 -6.22 -7.69 15.01
N GLY A 60 -6.78 -8.89 15.08
CA GLY A 60 -6.79 -9.69 16.32
C GLY A 60 -7.99 -9.43 17.23
N VAL A 61 -8.86 -8.50 16.93
CA VAL A 61 -10.14 -8.32 17.65
C VAL A 61 -11.16 -9.30 17.09
N ILE A 62 -11.37 -10.39 17.82
CA ILE A 62 -12.22 -11.53 17.40
C ILE A 62 -13.72 -11.19 17.41
N LYS A 63 -14.12 -10.16 18.15
CA LYS A 63 -15.53 -9.79 18.37
C LYS A 63 -15.95 -8.47 17.71
N ALA A 64 -15.15 -7.92 16.83
CA ALA A 64 -15.55 -6.70 16.14
C ALA A 64 -16.77 -6.98 15.26
N ASP A 65 -17.89 -6.41 15.62
CA ASP A 65 -19.12 -6.43 14.83
C ASP A 65 -19.11 -5.22 13.88
N PRO A 66 -18.92 -5.45 12.56
CA PRO A 66 -18.89 -4.34 11.61
C PRO A 66 -20.19 -3.53 11.57
N GLU A 67 -21.34 -4.15 11.81
CA GLU A 67 -22.62 -3.45 11.81
C GLU A 67 -22.74 -2.53 13.02
N ALA A 68 -22.34 -3.00 14.20
CA ALA A 68 -22.31 -2.19 15.42
C ALA A 68 -21.32 -1.01 15.28
N ALA A 69 -20.17 -1.24 14.68
CA ALA A 69 -19.18 -0.19 14.43
C ALA A 69 -19.69 0.85 13.43
N GLN A 70 -20.33 0.42 12.34
CA GLN A 70 -20.94 1.34 11.38
C GLN A 70 -22.03 2.20 12.04
N ALA A 71 -22.90 1.58 12.82
CA ALA A 71 -23.93 2.31 13.55
C ALA A 71 -23.36 3.31 14.56
N ALA A 72 -22.23 2.96 15.21
CA ALA A 72 -21.53 3.86 16.12
C ALA A 72 -20.90 5.05 15.38
N PHE A 73 -20.31 4.84 14.22
CA PHE A 73 -19.82 5.92 13.37
C PHE A 73 -20.92 6.85 12.90
N ASP A 74 -22.07 6.29 12.46
CA ASP A 74 -23.20 7.07 11.98
C ASP A 74 -23.75 7.98 13.09
N ARG A 75 -23.83 7.47 14.32
CA ARG A 75 -24.22 8.27 15.51
C ARG A 75 -23.21 9.36 15.84
N ALA A 76 -21.94 9.08 15.67
CA ALA A 76 -20.84 9.97 16.03
C ALA A 76 -20.39 10.89 14.88
N ALA A 77 -20.95 10.78 13.68
CA ALA A 77 -20.52 11.52 12.49
C ALA A 77 -20.48 13.04 12.70
N GLY A 78 -21.50 13.60 13.36
CA GLY A 78 -21.55 15.03 13.69
C GLY A 78 -20.43 15.46 14.64
N PHE A 79 -20.12 14.64 15.64
CA PHE A 79 -19.02 14.88 16.58
C PHE A 79 -17.68 14.88 15.85
N PHE A 80 -17.42 13.86 15.03
CA PHE A 80 -16.18 13.79 14.26
C PHE A 80 -16.05 14.94 13.27
N ARG A 81 -17.13 15.32 12.59
CA ARG A 81 -17.13 16.47 11.69
C ARG A 81 -16.75 17.77 12.40
N LYS A 82 -17.28 17.98 13.62
CA LYS A 82 -16.92 19.13 14.45
C LYS A 82 -15.42 19.12 14.77
N LYS A 83 -14.87 17.99 15.21
CA LYS A 83 -13.44 17.83 15.53
C LYS A 83 -12.55 18.09 14.31
N VAL A 84 -12.92 17.58 13.16
CA VAL A 84 -12.23 17.85 11.90
C VAL A 84 -12.26 19.35 11.59
N GLY A 85 -13.40 20.02 11.74
CA GLY A 85 -13.53 21.45 11.50
C GLY A 85 -12.70 22.33 12.43
N GLU A 86 -12.49 21.91 13.68
CA GLU A 86 -11.68 22.63 14.67
C GLU A 86 -10.18 22.63 14.30
N VAL A 87 -9.69 21.53 13.72
CA VAL A 87 -8.28 21.33 13.41
C VAL A 87 -7.94 21.77 11.98
N ILE A 88 -8.81 21.44 11.04
CA ILE A 88 -8.60 21.72 9.64
C ILE A 88 -9.12 23.10 9.30
N ARG A 89 -8.20 24.03 9.05
CA ARG A 89 -8.51 25.39 8.60
C ARG A 89 -8.92 25.40 7.13
N ALA A 90 -9.96 24.63 6.78
CA ALA A 90 -10.55 24.68 5.46
C ALA A 90 -11.72 25.67 5.44
N ARG A 91 -11.97 26.25 4.28
CA ARG A 91 -13.11 27.16 4.06
C ARG A 91 -14.45 26.48 4.38
N GLN A 92 -14.48 25.17 4.20
CA GLN A 92 -15.65 24.33 4.44
C GLN A 92 -15.19 22.97 4.97
N THR A 93 -15.80 22.50 6.05
CA THR A 93 -15.57 21.16 6.56
C THR A 93 -16.39 20.17 5.74
N PRO A 94 -15.77 19.16 5.11
CA PRO A 94 -16.49 18.17 4.33
C PRO A 94 -17.46 17.36 5.19
N GLU A 95 -18.51 16.84 4.57
CA GLU A 95 -19.33 15.79 5.16
C GLU A 95 -18.48 14.53 5.31
N LEU A 96 -18.57 13.86 6.45
CA LEU A 96 -17.85 12.59 6.68
C LEU A 96 -18.80 11.43 6.41
N ARG A 97 -18.38 10.50 5.55
CA ARG A 97 -19.09 9.25 5.29
C ARG A 97 -18.18 8.08 5.62
N PHE A 98 -18.55 7.34 6.64
CA PHE A 98 -17.78 6.18 7.09
C PHE A 98 -18.18 4.95 6.28
N ILE A 99 -17.18 4.23 5.76
CA ILE A 99 -17.36 3.10 4.85
C ILE A 99 -16.45 1.96 5.31
N TYR A 100 -17.02 0.76 5.45
CA TYR A 100 -16.25 -0.43 5.76
C TYR A 100 -15.27 -0.77 4.62
N ASP A 101 -14.01 -1.00 4.95
CA ASP A 101 -12.95 -1.32 3.97
C ASP A 101 -12.89 -2.82 3.67
N ALA A 102 -13.77 -3.29 2.80
CA ALA A 102 -13.80 -4.68 2.37
C ALA A 102 -12.58 -5.10 1.52
N ALA A 103 -11.75 -4.17 1.07
CA ALA A 103 -10.56 -4.51 0.29
C ALA A 103 -9.51 -5.20 1.17
N LEU A 104 -9.41 -4.84 2.44
CA LEU A 104 -8.52 -5.49 3.40
C LEU A 104 -8.90 -6.94 3.67
N ASP A 105 -10.19 -7.28 3.70
CA ASP A 105 -10.63 -8.67 3.86
C ASP A 105 -10.19 -9.54 2.69
N ARG A 106 -10.23 -9.00 1.48
CA ARG A 106 -9.77 -9.70 0.28
C ARG A 106 -8.26 -9.93 0.31
N GLY A 107 -7.50 -8.93 0.73
CA GLY A 107 -6.05 -9.05 0.90
C GLY A 107 -5.69 -10.15 1.90
N ARG A 108 -6.32 -10.18 3.06
CA ARG A 108 -6.10 -11.20 4.09
C ARG A 108 -6.45 -12.61 3.60
N ARG A 109 -7.53 -12.79 2.86
CA ARG A 109 -7.88 -14.11 2.29
C ARG A 109 -6.81 -14.61 1.34
N ILE A 110 -6.21 -13.75 0.55
CA ILE A 110 -5.12 -14.11 -0.35
C ILE A 110 -3.89 -14.52 0.46
N ASP A 111 -3.52 -13.76 1.48
CA ASP A 111 -2.40 -14.07 2.37
C ASP A 111 -2.61 -15.41 3.09
N ASP A 112 -3.81 -15.68 3.61
CA ASP A 112 -4.17 -16.95 4.25
C ASP A 112 -4.06 -18.13 3.28
N ILE A 113 -4.46 -17.97 2.03
CA ILE A 113 -4.34 -18.99 0.98
C ILE A 113 -2.86 -19.23 0.66
N LEU A 114 -2.06 -18.19 0.52
CA LEU A 114 -0.62 -18.30 0.25
C LEU A 114 0.11 -19.01 1.39
N VAL A 115 -0.22 -18.69 2.65
CA VAL A 115 0.33 -19.37 3.82
C VAL A 115 -0.04 -20.86 3.83
N LYS A 116 -1.29 -21.21 3.50
CA LYS A 116 -1.72 -22.61 3.40
C LYS A 116 -0.98 -23.36 2.30
N ILE A 117 -0.86 -22.77 1.12
CA ILE A 117 -0.10 -23.35 0.00
C ILE A 117 1.36 -23.55 0.37
N ALA A 118 1.98 -22.58 1.05
CA ALA A 118 3.36 -22.70 1.52
C ALA A 118 3.53 -23.80 2.58
N ALA A 119 2.54 -24.00 3.47
CA ALA A 119 2.56 -25.04 4.48
C ALA A 119 2.26 -26.44 3.92
N GLU A 120 1.51 -26.53 2.83
CA GLU A 120 1.18 -27.79 2.14
C GLU A 120 2.23 -28.20 1.10
N ARG A 121 3.22 -27.36 0.84
CA ARG A 121 4.34 -27.69 -0.07
C ARG A 121 5.21 -28.74 0.61
N PRO A 122 5.33 -29.97 0.05
CA PRO A 122 6.28 -30.95 0.56
C PRO A 122 7.69 -30.36 0.49
N ALA A 123 8.48 -30.60 1.51
CA ALA A 123 9.85 -30.09 1.65
C ALA A 123 10.87 -30.74 0.67
N ASP A 124 10.42 -31.37 -0.39
CA ASP A 124 11.23 -32.11 -1.35
C ASP A 124 10.96 -31.70 -2.80
N GLU A 125 11.26 -30.47 -3.15
CA GLU A 125 11.75 -30.18 -4.49
C GLU A 125 13.05 -29.40 -4.34
N PRO A 126 14.20 -30.03 -4.73
CA PRO A 126 15.43 -29.28 -4.81
C PRO A 126 15.23 -28.16 -5.84
N GLU A 127 15.57 -26.96 -5.44
CA GLU A 127 15.68 -25.83 -6.35
C GLU A 127 16.50 -26.29 -7.55
N ASN A 128 15.84 -26.43 -8.68
CA ASN A 128 16.48 -26.64 -9.95
C ASN A 128 17.17 -25.33 -10.29
N GLU A 129 18.40 -25.19 -9.80
CA GLU A 129 19.28 -24.14 -10.28
C GLU A 129 19.35 -24.27 -11.80
N PRO A 130 19.08 -23.21 -12.55
CA PRO A 130 19.33 -23.24 -13.98
C PRO A 130 20.84 -23.46 -14.15
N GLY A 131 21.16 -24.64 -14.67
CA GLY A 131 22.51 -25.05 -14.91
C GLY A 131 23.30 -23.97 -15.62
N HIS A 132 24.36 -23.58 -14.97
CA HIS A 132 25.45 -22.87 -15.60
C HIS A 132 26.06 -23.82 -16.59
N GLU A 133 25.60 -23.79 -17.83
CA GLU A 133 26.29 -24.45 -18.94
C GLU A 133 27.63 -23.72 -19.13
N ALA A 134 28.68 -24.34 -18.57
CA ALA A 134 30.04 -24.02 -18.92
C ALA A 134 30.25 -24.39 -20.39
N GLU A 135 30.43 -23.40 -21.21
CA GLU A 135 30.93 -23.61 -22.56
C GLU A 135 32.35 -24.24 -22.49
N PRO A 136 32.60 -25.33 -23.20
CA PRO A 136 33.97 -25.83 -23.33
C PRO A 136 34.71 -24.88 -24.24
N GLY A 137 35.84 -24.43 -23.74
CA GLY A 137 36.81 -23.68 -24.50
C GLY A 137 37.23 -24.46 -25.74
N ASP A 138 37.18 -23.82 -26.86
CA ASP A 138 37.81 -24.32 -28.08
C ASP A 138 39.19 -23.70 -28.20
N GLU A 139 40.11 -24.62 -28.36
CA GLU A 139 41.53 -24.38 -28.49
C GLU A 139 41.80 -23.68 -29.82
N ALA A 140 42.48 -22.56 -29.72
CA ALA A 140 43.04 -21.93 -30.92
C ALA A 140 44.45 -22.35 -31.16
N GLU A 141 44.68 -22.87 -32.26
CA GLU A 141 45.96 -23.10 -32.82
C GLU A 141 46.64 -21.84 -33.37
N PRO A 142 47.96 -21.77 -33.34
CA PRO A 142 48.73 -20.66 -33.88
C PRO A 142 49.17 -20.97 -35.30
N GLY A 143 49.16 -20.02 -36.12
CA GLY A 143 49.83 -20.02 -37.41
C GLY A 143 50.22 -18.59 -37.69
N ASP A 144 51.39 -18.30 -37.49
CA ASP A 144 52.66 -18.41 -38.17
C ASP A 144 52.71 -17.65 -39.52
N GLU A 145 53.74 -16.84 -39.55
CA GLU A 145 54.50 -16.33 -40.74
C GLU A 145 53.74 -15.32 -41.63
N ALA A 146 54.31 -14.28 -42.01
CA ALA A 146 55.67 -13.86 -42.38
C ALA A 146 55.62 -12.36 -42.73
N GLU A 147 56.65 -11.76 -42.37
CA GLU A 147 57.22 -10.57 -42.98
C GLU A 147 57.50 -10.73 -44.50
N PRO A 148 58.08 -9.78 -45.20
CA PRO A 148 58.20 -8.34 -45.03
C PRO A 148 58.08 -7.61 -46.40
N GLY A 149 58.28 -6.36 -46.36
CA GLY A 149 58.62 -5.64 -47.61
C GLY A 149 58.03 -4.24 -47.59
N ASP A 150 58.72 -3.35 -47.15
CA ASP A 150 59.75 -2.53 -47.83
C ASP A 150 59.18 -1.48 -48.76
N GLU A 151 59.77 -0.38 -48.56
CA GLU A 151 60.04 0.75 -49.46
C GLU A 151 58.98 1.78 -49.78
N ALA A 152 59.29 2.85 -49.23
CA ALA A 152 59.81 4.05 -49.93
C ALA A 152 58.83 4.89 -50.71
N GLY A 153 58.86 6.08 -50.38
CA GLY A 153 58.83 7.06 -51.48
C GLY A 153 57.91 8.27 -51.27
N ARG A 154 58.52 9.23 -50.69
CA ARG A 154 58.73 10.56 -51.34
C ARG A 154 57.46 11.21 -51.89
N ARG A 155 57.02 12.20 -51.30
CA ARG A 155 57.27 13.64 -51.60
C ARG A 155 56.22 14.49 -50.89
#